data_80a3e9bcdc8d18c9bd014bc558ca3543
#
_entry.id   80a3e9bcdc8d18c9bd014bc558ca3543
#
_cell.length_a   1.000
_cell.length_b   1.000
_cell.length_c   1.000
_cell.angle_alpha   90.00
_cell.angle_beta   90.00
_cell.angle_gamma   90.00
#
_symmetry.space_group_name_H-M   'P 1'
#
loop_
_entity.id
_entity.type
_entity.pdbx_description
1 polymer ?
#
loop_
_entity_poly.entity_id
_entity_poly.type
_entity_poly.pdbx_seq_one_letter_code
_entity_poly.pdbx_strand_id
1 'polypeptide(L)'
;MMATSYVTQEEEIYDKKGCIMNTGLSDYRVADILASPKQADFHSFINPDPLPDGPFGAKGMAESITIPFPPAIAEAIYQAVGVRPTYFPMTAERILKLIKEKKAKEAAEK
;
A
#
# COMPACT_ATOMS: atom_id res chain seq x y z
N MET A 1 -6.59 7.52 1.45
CA MET A 1 -6.47 7.62 0.00
C MET A 1 -5.02 7.65 -0.47
N MET A 2 -4.19 8.64 -0.09
CA MET A 2 -2.77 8.70 -0.47
C MET A 2 -2.01 7.39 -0.22
N ALA A 3 -2.14 6.80 0.96
CA ALA A 3 -1.47 5.54 1.28
C ALA A 3 -1.92 4.36 0.39
N THR A 4 -3.17 4.28 0.02
CA THR A 4 -3.65 3.27 -0.94
C THR A 4 -2.98 3.44 -2.29
N SER A 5 -2.86 4.68 -2.76
CA SER A 5 -2.29 5.02 -4.06
C SER A 5 -0.84 4.55 -4.19
N TYR A 6 0.06 4.99 -3.30
CA TYR A 6 1.48 4.60 -3.40
C TYR A 6 1.72 3.12 -3.09
N VAL A 7 0.86 2.49 -2.27
CA VAL A 7 1.01 1.06 -1.97
C VAL A 7 0.59 0.18 -3.15
N THR A 8 -0.42 0.58 -3.94
CA THR A 8 -1.03 -0.29 -4.93
C THR A 8 -0.76 0.09 -6.38
N GLN A 9 -0.41 1.34 -6.68
CA GLN A 9 -0.39 1.85 -8.05
C GLN A 9 0.82 2.69 -8.42
N GLU A 10 1.29 3.59 -7.53
CA GLU A 10 2.30 4.57 -7.85
C GLU A 10 3.70 3.95 -7.94
N GLU A 11 4.39 4.16 -9.04
CA GLU A 11 5.76 3.68 -9.25
C GLU A 11 6.51 4.64 -10.16
N GLU A 12 7.70 5.06 -9.73
CA GLU A 12 8.64 5.76 -10.60
C GLU A 12 9.41 4.75 -11.45
N ILE A 13 9.27 4.86 -12.76
CA ILE A 13 9.95 3.99 -13.72
C ILE A 13 11.11 4.74 -14.33
N TYR A 14 12.32 4.21 -14.17
CA TYR A 14 13.56 4.80 -14.68
C TYR A 14 14.09 4.05 -15.89
N ASP A 15 14.63 4.79 -16.84
CA ASP A 15 15.43 4.22 -17.92
C ASP A 15 16.84 3.81 -17.44
N LYS A 16 17.64 3.24 -18.35
CA LYS A 16 19.03 2.84 -18.04
C LYS A 16 19.96 3.99 -17.70
N LYS A 17 19.56 5.24 -17.96
CA LYS A 17 20.32 6.47 -17.66
C LYS A 17 19.85 7.14 -16.38
N GLY A 18 18.83 6.58 -15.71
CA GLY A 18 18.25 7.17 -14.50
C GLY A 18 17.24 8.28 -14.78
N CYS A 19 16.72 8.42 -15.99
CA CYS A 19 15.66 9.37 -16.30
C CYS A 19 14.29 8.75 -16.02
N ILE A 20 13.40 9.50 -15.36
CA ILE A 20 12.02 9.07 -15.10
C ILE A 20 11.27 9.01 -16.44
N MET A 21 10.63 7.88 -16.72
CA MET A 21 9.90 7.63 -17.96
C MET A 21 8.40 7.92 -17.87
N ASN A 22 7.83 7.89 -16.68
CA ASN A 22 6.40 8.08 -16.42
C ASN A 22 6.12 9.36 -15.65
N THR A 23 6.36 10.50 -16.28
CA THR A 23 6.25 11.83 -15.66
C THR A 23 4.83 12.40 -15.63
N GLY A 24 3.90 11.80 -16.37
CA GLY A 24 2.49 12.22 -16.40
C GLY A 24 1.68 11.59 -15.27
N LEU A 25 0.66 12.28 -14.76
CA LEU A 25 -0.22 11.74 -13.70
C LEU A 25 -0.92 10.45 -14.13
N SER A 26 -1.24 10.30 -15.41
CA SER A 26 -1.84 9.08 -15.96
C SER A 26 -0.87 7.89 -15.98
N ASP A 27 0.41 8.16 -16.23
CA ASP A 27 1.44 7.14 -16.32
C ASP A 27 2.00 6.77 -14.95
N TYR A 28 2.11 7.77 -14.05
CA TYR A 28 2.50 7.58 -12.66
C TYR A 28 1.38 6.90 -11.84
N ARG A 29 0.14 6.99 -12.29
CA ARG A 29 -1.05 6.31 -11.76
C ARG A 29 -1.41 6.71 -10.32
N VAL A 30 -1.52 8.00 -10.07
CA VAL A 30 -2.17 8.48 -8.82
C VAL A 30 -3.61 7.94 -8.77
N ALA A 31 -3.99 7.35 -7.65
CA ALA A 31 -5.32 6.79 -7.47
C ALA A 31 -6.41 7.85 -7.64
N ASP A 32 -7.39 7.56 -8.46
CA ASP A 32 -8.56 8.40 -8.70
C ASP A 32 -9.66 8.17 -7.64
N ILE A 33 -10.77 8.88 -7.79
CA ILE A 33 -11.91 8.79 -6.87
C ILE A 33 -12.55 7.40 -6.86
N LEU A 34 -12.44 6.64 -7.96
CA LEU A 34 -13.02 5.30 -8.07
C LEU A 34 -12.21 4.25 -7.30
N ALA A 35 -10.90 4.48 -7.15
CA ALA A 35 -10.02 3.65 -6.33
C ALA A 35 -10.14 3.94 -4.82
N SER A 36 -10.90 4.98 -4.45
CA SER A 36 -11.12 5.36 -3.06
C SER A 36 -12.24 4.55 -2.42
N PRO A 37 -12.11 4.13 -1.16
CA PRO A 37 -13.24 3.60 -0.40
C PRO A 37 -14.39 4.61 -0.36
N LYS A 38 -15.62 4.13 -0.27
CA LYS A 38 -16.78 5.01 -0.11
C LYS A 38 -16.69 5.78 1.21
N GLN A 39 -17.20 6.99 1.25
CA GLN A 39 -17.16 7.81 2.46
C GLN A 39 -17.80 7.12 3.68
N ALA A 40 -18.82 6.30 3.47
CA ALA A 40 -19.44 5.52 4.52
C ALA A 40 -18.52 4.45 5.16
N ASP A 41 -17.45 4.06 4.48
CA ASP A 41 -16.50 3.05 4.95
C ASP A 41 -15.30 3.67 5.69
N PHE A 42 -15.25 5.01 5.79
CA PHE A 42 -14.25 5.72 6.56
C PHE A 42 -14.66 5.88 8.01
N HIS A 43 -13.94 5.23 8.90
CA HIS A 43 -14.10 5.39 10.34
C HIS A 43 -12.82 5.96 10.93
N SER A 44 -12.93 7.09 11.59
CA SER A 44 -11.81 7.71 12.30
C SER A 44 -12.16 7.90 13.77
N PHE A 45 -11.21 7.62 14.64
CA PHE A 45 -11.32 7.96 16.05
C PHE A 45 -10.01 8.59 16.53
N ILE A 46 -10.13 9.46 17.50
CA ILE A 46 -8.98 10.11 18.15
C ILE A 46 -8.72 9.38 19.44
N ASN A 47 -7.50 8.83 19.61
CA ASN A 47 -7.09 8.29 20.89
C ASN A 47 -6.99 9.42 21.93
N PRO A 48 -7.80 9.41 23.02
CA PRO A 48 -7.84 10.49 23.98
C PRO A 48 -6.61 10.53 24.91
N ASP A 49 -5.83 9.46 24.99
CA ASP A 49 -4.67 9.38 25.89
C ASP A 49 -3.60 10.40 25.47
N PRO A 50 -3.23 11.37 26.33
CA PRO A 50 -2.20 12.34 26.00
C PRO A 50 -0.82 11.70 25.97
N LEU A 51 0.11 12.27 25.20
CA LEU A 51 1.52 11.88 25.25
C LEU A 51 2.15 12.46 26.53
N PRO A 52 2.68 11.64 27.46
CA PRO A 52 3.21 12.14 28.75
C PRO A 52 4.29 13.21 28.60
N ASP A 53 5.19 13.04 27.61
CA ASP A 53 6.34 13.92 27.37
C ASP A 53 6.09 14.93 26.23
N GLY A 54 4.89 14.96 25.67
CA GLY A 54 4.53 15.88 24.59
C GLY A 54 4.03 17.23 25.11
N PRO A 55 4.29 18.34 24.40
CA PRO A 55 3.76 19.64 24.77
C PRO A 55 2.22 19.60 24.78
N PHE A 56 1.63 19.89 25.93
CA PHE A 56 0.17 19.80 26.16
C PHE A 56 -0.44 18.42 25.85
N GLY A 57 0.37 17.35 25.87
CA GLY A 57 -0.09 16.02 25.51
C GLY A 57 -0.26 15.78 24.00
N ALA A 58 0.22 16.68 23.16
CA ALA A 58 0.06 16.58 21.70
C ALA A 58 0.78 15.36 21.12
N LYS A 59 0.14 14.74 20.12
CA LYS A 59 0.66 13.61 19.37
C LYS A 59 0.70 13.90 17.86
N GLY A 60 1.58 13.20 17.14
CA GLY A 60 1.58 13.25 15.67
C GLY A 60 0.26 12.71 15.09
N MET A 61 -0.25 13.37 14.04
CA MET A 61 -1.55 13.04 13.47
C MET A 61 -1.51 12.69 11.98
N ALA A 62 -0.52 13.14 11.22
CA ALA A 62 -0.50 12.98 9.77
C ALA A 62 0.22 11.70 9.32
N GLU A 63 1.53 11.65 9.42
CA GLU A 63 2.34 10.56 8.89
C GLU A 63 2.17 9.25 9.65
N SER A 64 1.97 9.31 10.95
CA SER A 64 1.72 8.13 11.79
C SER A 64 0.51 7.30 11.36
N ILE A 65 -0.47 7.92 10.69
CA ILE A 65 -1.65 7.22 10.15
C ILE A 65 -1.30 6.44 8.88
N THR A 66 -0.30 6.87 8.12
CA THR A 66 0.08 6.22 6.86
C THR A 66 1.01 5.03 7.06
N ILE A 67 1.76 4.97 8.15
CA ILE A 67 2.74 3.91 8.44
C ILE A 67 2.11 2.50 8.51
N PRO A 68 1.00 2.25 9.21
CA PRO A 68 0.41 0.92 9.31
C PRO A 68 -0.34 0.47 8.05
N PHE A 69 -0.56 1.36 7.10
CA PHE A 69 -1.38 1.07 5.91
C PHE A 69 -0.74 0.04 4.97
N PRO A 70 0.54 0.15 4.59
CA PRO A 70 1.21 -0.86 3.77
C PRO A 70 1.18 -2.27 4.35
N PRO A 71 1.56 -2.50 5.60
CA PRO A 71 1.48 -3.85 6.18
C PRO A 71 0.04 -4.36 6.32
N ALA A 72 -0.93 -3.49 6.55
CA ALA A 72 -2.34 -3.88 6.60
C ALA A 72 -2.84 -4.39 5.23
N ILE A 73 -2.47 -3.73 4.13
CA ILE A 73 -2.79 -4.21 2.78
C ILE A 73 -2.07 -5.52 2.47
N ALA A 74 -0.78 -5.65 2.80
CA ALA A 74 -0.02 -6.88 2.60
C ALA A 74 -0.65 -8.06 3.36
N GLU A 75 -1.11 -7.83 4.59
CA GLU A 75 -1.81 -8.83 5.38
C GLU A 75 -3.18 -9.19 4.78
N ALA A 76 -3.95 -8.21 4.32
CA ALA A 76 -5.23 -8.47 3.65
C ALA A 76 -5.05 -9.32 2.39
N ILE A 77 -4.01 -9.05 1.59
CA ILE A 77 -3.65 -9.87 0.43
C ILE A 77 -3.28 -11.29 0.87
N TYR A 78 -2.48 -11.42 1.94
CA TYR A 78 -2.10 -12.73 2.46
C TYR A 78 -3.31 -13.54 2.91
N GLN A 79 -4.24 -12.93 3.64
CA GLN A 79 -5.48 -13.58 4.07
C GLN A 79 -6.36 -14.00 2.89
N ALA A 80 -6.39 -13.21 1.81
CA ALA A 80 -7.21 -13.49 0.65
C ALA A 80 -6.64 -14.61 -0.25
N VAL A 81 -5.33 -14.63 -0.49
CA VAL A 81 -4.71 -15.48 -1.53
C VAL A 81 -3.47 -16.26 -1.04
N GLY A 82 -3.08 -16.09 0.20
CA GLY A 82 -1.98 -16.85 0.84
C GLY A 82 -0.58 -16.49 0.31
N VAL A 83 -0.41 -15.32 -0.30
CA VAL A 83 0.90 -14.78 -0.69
C VAL A 83 1.12 -13.42 -0.05
N ARG A 84 2.35 -13.15 0.40
CA ARG A 84 2.70 -11.89 1.06
C ARG A 84 3.63 -11.08 0.14
N PRO A 85 3.15 -9.97 -0.43
CA PRO A 85 4.02 -9.05 -1.15
C PRO A 85 4.96 -8.34 -0.17
N THR A 86 6.22 -8.15 -0.57
CA THR A 86 7.28 -7.56 0.27
C THR A 86 7.83 -6.26 -0.30
N TYR A 87 7.28 -5.76 -1.40
CA TYR A 87 7.72 -4.54 -2.06
C TYR A 87 6.55 -3.80 -2.72
N PHE A 88 6.72 -2.51 -2.94
CA PHE A 88 5.73 -1.61 -3.53
C PHE A 88 6.04 -1.29 -5.00
N PRO A 89 5.02 -0.89 -5.75
CA PRO A 89 3.60 -1.03 -5.47
C PRO A 89 3.13 -2.50 -5.54
N MET A 90 2.14 -2.85 -4.73
CA MET A 90 1.51 -4.19 -4.71
C MET A 90 0.47 -4.28 -5.84
N THR A 91 0.92 -4.16 -7.07
CA THR A 91 0.03 -4.20 -8.24
C THR A 91 -0.60 -5.59 -8.42
N ALA A 92 -1.77 -5.64 -9.06
CA ALA A 92 -2.45 -6.90 -9.38
C ALA A 92 -1.56 -7.86 -10.17
N GLU A 93 -0.72 -7.34 -11.08
CA GLU A 93 0.23 -8.13 -11.87
C GLU A 93 1.29 -8.80 -10.97
N ARG A 94 1.87 -8.04 -10.03
CA ARG A 94 2.87 -8.56 -9.09
C ARG A 94 2.28 -9.60 -8.15
N ILE A 95 1.07 -9.36 -7.66
CA ILE A 95 0.35 -10.33 -6.82
C ILE A 95 0.05 -11.61 -7.60
N LEU A 96 -0.42 -11.49 -8.85
CA LEU A 96 -0.68 -12.64 -9.71
C LEU A 96 0.58 -13.47 -9.99
N LYS A 97 1.72 -12.80 -10.17
CA LYS A 97 3.03 -13.47 -10.31
C LYS A 97 3.36 -14.29 -9.06
N LEU A 98 3.23 -13.71 -7.87
CA LEU A 98 3.47 -14.41 -6.60
C LEU A 98 2.54 -15.63 -6.42
N ILE A 99 1.27 -15.50 -6.81
CA ILE A 99 0.32 -16.63 -6.77
C ILE A 99 0.76 -17.75 -7.71
N LYS A 100 1.19 -17.43 -8.92
CA LYS A 100 1.68 -18.43 -9.88
C LYS A 100 2.95 -19.13 -9.38
N GLU A 101 3.90 -18.38 -8.80
CA GLU A 101 5.11 -18.92 -8.22
C GLU A 101 4.82 -19.86 -7.04
N LYS A 102 3.89 -19.50 -6.16
CA LYS A 102 3.43 -20.35 -5.06
C LYS A 102 2.85 -21.67 -5.59
N LYS A 103 1.93 -21.60 -6.54
CA LYS A 103 1.33 -22.80 -7.13
C LYS A 103 2.34 -23.71 -7.84
N ALA A 104 3.33 -23.13 -8.49
CA ALA A 104 4.41 -23.91 -9.14
C ALA A 104 5.27 -24.64 -8.11
N LYS A 105 5.59 -24.02 -6.97
CA LYS A 105 6.31 -24.67 -5.86
C LYS A 105 5.50 -25.81 -5.25
N GLU A 106 4.23 -25.60 -4.95
CA GLU A 106 3.32 -26.62 -4.40
C GLU A 106 3.13 -27.82 -5.36
N ALA A 107 3.22 -27.57 -6.67
CA ALA A 107 3.16 -28.64 -7.68
C ALA A 107 4.47 -29.43 -7.80
N ALA A 108 5.60 -28.80 -7.52
CA ALA A 108 6.91 -29.45 -7.57
C ALA A 108 7.24 -30.28 -6.29
N GLU A 109 6.54 -30.04 -5.21
CA GLU A 109 6.68 -30.75 -3.92
C GLU A 109 5.77 -31.98 -3.80
N LYS A 110 4.93 -32.23 -4.80
CA LYS A 110 4.01 -33.40 -4.90
C LYS A 110 4.57 -34.48 -5.81
#